data_3e1f24767fff3f0a9cbbdf00990e6d34
#
_entry.id   3e1f24767fff3f0a9cbbdf00990e6d34
#
_cell.length_a   1.000
_cell.length_b   1.000
_cell.length_c   1.000
_cell.angle_alpha   90.00
_cell.angle_beta   90.00
_cell.angle_gamma   90.00
#
_symmetry.space_group_name_H-M   'P 1'
#
loop_
_entity.id
_entity.type
_entity.pdbx_description
1 polymer ?
#
loop_
_entity_poly.entity_id
_entity_poly.type
_entity_poly.pdbx_seq_one_letter_code
_entity_poly.pdbx_strand_id
1 'polypeptide(L)'
;MKEATSNEMQVTNWARSGKTDSIIYELDSSLGRGSMTIQRLAPMCLVSLIDFACERCPNMPSNPLDTGQGRWFTVNYCFEGRCEVSAGTQGFAVVKAGDCCVSCADSWPEEFCYPLAIYQGVELWINTELEHDPSFSLLGEASVSLEAIAKGAGLAAVFSKDDELNNPLRRIGSLLKSPETPNSRVRTGCKIELMRLLLALAERDVVAARPESLLSPFQMRTVKLMSQRMRASLADSHDVRSMASEVGVSAATLNNWFKGLYGMTAASYLRRLRIEKASELLVQGASVADAAIDVGYANPSKFAAAFKREQNILPSDFRRNMLSAD
;
A
#
# COMPACT_ATOMS: atom_id res chain seq x y z
N MET A 1 41.29 7.03 -6.22
CA MET A 1 39.91 7.49 -6.10
C MET A 1 39.07 6.24 -6.10
N LYS A 2 38.59 5.79 -4.95
CA LYS A 2 37.71 4.62 -4.82
C LYS A 2 36.30 5.10 -5.17
N GLU A 3 35.69 4.47 -6.17
CA GLU A 3 34.28 4.62 -6.47
C GLU A 3 33.46 4.28 -5.22
N ALA A 4 32.75 5.26 -4.68
CA ALA A 4 31.75 5.03 -3.67
C ALA A 4 30.63 4.23 -4.32
N THR A 5 30.49 2.99 -3.89
CA THR A 5 29.48 2.07 -4.37
C THR A 5 28.09 2.60 -3.97
N SER A 6 27.14 2.53 -4.87
CA SER A 6 25.74 2.98 -4.72
C SER A 6 24.98 2.44 -3.50
N ASN A 7 25.59 1.55 -2.72
CA ASN A 7 25.04 0.97 -1.50
C ASN A 7 25.07 1.89 -0.28
N GLU A 8 25.93 2.92 -0.25
CA GLU A 8 26.00 3.82 0.91
C GLU A 8 24.89 4.89 0.94
N MET A 9 24.30 5.22 -0.22
CA MET A 9 23.24 6.22 -0.30
C MET A 9 21.83 5.69 0.05
N GLN A 10 21.61 4.37 0.07
CA GLN A 10 20.32 3.76 0.44
C GLN A 10 20.10 3.62 1.96
N VAL A 11 21.15 3.71 2.76
CA VAL A 11 21.09 3.55 4.23
C VAL A 11 20.41 4.74 4.93
N THR A 12 20.30 5.89 4.26
CA THR A 12 19.81 7.13 4.89
C THR A 12 18.28 7.22 5.02
N ASN A 13 17.52 6.35 4.32
CA ASN A 13 16.06 6.43 4.29
C ASN A 13 15.36 5.55 5.35
N TRP A 14 16.13 4.73 6.08
CA TRP A 14 15.59 3.76 7.02
C TRP A 14 16.39 3.71 8.32
N ALA A 15 15.73 3.81 9.46
CA ALA A 15 16.28 3.42 10.75
C ALA A 15 15.97 1.95 11.01
N ARG A 16 16.98 1.17 11.38
CA ARG A 16 16.86 -0.25 11.69
C ARG A 16 17.03 -0.51 13.17
N SER A 17 16.08 -1.23 13.77
CA SER A 17 16.18 -1.71 15.15
C SER A 17 15.69 -3.15 15.27
N GLY A 18 15.91 -3.80 16.42
CA GLY A 18 15.36 -5.13 16.70
C GLY A 18 16.39 -6.21 16.95
N LYS A 19 15.88 -7.41 17.25
CA LYS A 19 16.65 -8.63 17.56
C LYS A 19 16.74 -9.54 16.34
N THR A 20 17.56 -10.59 16.42
CA THR A 20 17.86 -11.53 15.31
C THR A 20 16.63 -12.10 14.58
N ASP A 21 15.51 -12.31 15.29
CA ASP A 21 14.29 -12.92 14.72
C ASP A 21 13.20 -11.89 14.35
N SER A 22 13.38 -10.62 14.70
CA SER A 22 12.45 -9.54 14.40
C SER A 22 13.20 -8.25 14.14
N ILE A 23 13.02 -7.68 12.98
CA ILE A 23 13.67 -6.44 12.54
C ILE A 23 12.59 -5.41 12.30
N ILE A 24 12.77 -4.20 12.83
CA ILE A 24 11.90 -3.07 12.58
C ILE A 24 12.68 -2.08 11.71
N TYR A 25 12.07 -1.72 10.60
CA TYR A 25 12.52 -0.64 9.74
C TYR A 25 11.56 0.53 9.90
N GLU A 26 12.08 1.66 10.34
CA GLU A 26 11.33 2.92 10.44
C GLU A 26 11.70 3.82 9.27
N LEU A 27 10.68 4.40 8.64
CA LEU A 27 10.86 5.32 7.52
C LEU A 27 11.49 6.63 8.02
N ASP A 28 12.42 7.19 7.23
CA ASP A 28 12.94 8.53 7.52
C ASP A 28 11.81 9.57 7.52
N SER A 29 11.82 10.43 8.53
CA SER A 29 10.74 11.42 8.76
C SER A 29 10.56 12.43 7.62
N SER A 30 11.58 12.63 6.77
CA SER A 30 11.49 13.48 5.57
C SER A 30 10.62 12.88 4.47
N LEU A 31 10.44 11.55 4.47
CA LEU A 31 9.63 10.82 3.50
C LEU A 31 8.20 10.56 3.99
N GLY A 32 7.95 10.71 5.29
CA GLY A 32 6.66 10.45 5.91
C GLY A 32 6.80 9.81 7.28
N ARG A 33 5.84 8.98 7.67
CA ARG A 33 5.84 8.23 8.94
C ARG A 33 5.51 6.77 8.68
N GLY A 34 6.04 5.91 9.53
CA GLY A 34 5.63 4.52 9.54
C GLY A 34 6.77 3.54 9.67
N SER A 35 6.42 2.29 9.76
CA SER A 35 7.37 1.21 9.96
C SER A 35 6.95 -0.06 9.24
N MET A 36 7.94 -0.91 9.02
CA MET A 36 7.77 -2.30 8.60
C MET A 36 8.43 -3.20 9.63
N THR A 37 7.65 -4.06 10.26
CA THR A 37 8.17 -5.06 11.18
C THR A 37 8.27 -6.40 10.48
N ILE A 38 9.48 -6.95 10.35
CA ILE A 38 9.75 -8.22 9.68
C ILE A 38 10.10 -9.29 10.72
N GLN A 39 9.49 -10.45 10.59
CA GLN A 39 9.73 -11.62 11.44
C GLN A 39 10.01 -12.85 10.59
N ARG A 40 10.95 -13.68 11.04
CA ARG A 40 11.25 -14.97 10.41
C ARG A 40 10.31 -16.04 10.94
N LEU A 41 9.48 -16.60 10.05
CA LEU A 41 8.59 -17.72 10.37
C LEU A 41 9.30 -19.07 10.21
N ALA A 42 10.09 -19.20 9.15
CA ALA A 42 10.90 -20.38 8.83
C ALA A 42 12.19 -19.90 8.10
N PRO A 43 13.20 -20.73 7.90
CA PRO A 43 14.40 -20.35 7.16
C PRO A 43 14.09 -19.72 5.80
N MET A 44 13.11 -20.28 5.10
CA MET A 44 12.69 -19.86 3.76
C MET A 44 11.37 -19.08 3.75
N CYS A 45 10.98 -18.45 4.89
CA CYS A 45 9.77 -17.65 4.97
C CYS A 45 9.90 -16.51 5.97
N LEU A 46 9.61 -15.31 5.50
CA LEU A 46 9.47 -14.11 6.32
C LEU A 46 8.04 -13.60 6.25
N VAL A 47 7.65 -12.88 7.29
CA VAL A 47 6.39 -12.14 7.32
C VAL A 47 6.66 -10.73 7.79
N SER A 48 6.01 -9.76 7.18
CA SER A 48 6.08 -8.37 7.58
C SER A 48 4.70 -7.80 7.87
N LEU A 49 4.65 -6.92 8.87
CA LEU A 49 3.53 -6.03 9.11
C LEU A 49 3.95 -4.63 8.67
N ILE A 50 3.16 -4.03 7.80
CA ILE A 50 3.44 -2.75 7.16
C ILE A 50 2.43 -1.72 7.65
N ASP A 51 2.92 -0.55 8.07
CA ASP A 51 2.11 0.60 8.46
C ASP A 51 2.82 1.88 8.03
N PHE A 52 2.44 2.43 6.88
CA PHE A 52 3.06 3.62 6.29
C PHE A 52 2.06 4.74 6.06
N ALA A 53 2.47 5.94 6.40
CA ALA A 53 1.83 7.20 6.06
C ALA A 53 2.81 8.04 5.20
N CYS A 54 2.97 7.64 3.93
CA CYS A 54 3.83 8.27 2.93
C CYS A 54 3.27 8.04 1.52
N GLU A 55 3.59 8.92 0.57
CA GLU A 55 3.22 8.72 -0.84
C GLU A 55 4.17 7.76 -1.57
N ARG A 56 5.43 7.76 -1.15
CA ARG A 56 6.50 6.96 -1.73
C ARG A 56 7.32 6.32 -0.64
N CYS A 57 7.56 5.05 -0.81
CA CYS A 57 8.37 4.25 0.09
C CYS A 57 9.55 3.69 -0.70
N PRO A 58 10.79 4.09 -0.39
CA PRO A 58 11.96 3.54 -1.05
C PRO A 58 12.05 2.03 -0.77
N ASN A 59 12.64 1.29 -1.69
CA ASN A 59 12.91 -0.12 -1.49
C ASN A 59 13.84 -0.32 -0.30
N MET A 60 13.76 -1.47 0.33
CA MET A 60 14.55 -1.77 1.53
C MET A 60 16.05 -1.85 1.20
N PRO A 61 16.91 -1.32 2.09
CA PRO A 61 18.35 -1.20 1.85
C PRO A 61 19.11 -2.53 1.80
N SER A 62 18.52 -3.61 2.28
CA SER A 62 19.10 -4.95 2.20
C SER A 62 18.00 -5.94 1.86
N ASN A 63 18.22 -6.74 0.82
CA ASN A 63 17.38 -7.88 0.56
C ASN A 63 17.55 -8.87 1.73
N PRO A 64 16.58 -9.02 2.64
CA PRO A 64 16.69 -9.98 3.74
C PRO A 64 16.68 -11.44 3.24
N LEU A 65 16.58 -11.61 1.93
CA LEU A 65 16.30 -12.85 1.22
C LEU A 65 17.55 -13.41 0.52
N ASP A 66 18.72 -12.80 0.73
CA ASP A 66 19.95 -13.13 0.01
C ASP A 66 20.60 -14.41 0.55
N THR A 67 19.89 -15.53 0.47
CA THR A 67 20.51 -16.85 0.67
C THR A 67 19.65 -17.96 0.05
N GLY A 68 20.21 -18.71 -0.89
CA GLY A 68 19.74 -20.04 -1.20
C GLY A 68 19.32 -20.28 -2.66
N GLN A 69 19.13 -21.54 -2.97
CA GLN A 69 18.49 -22.01 -4.18
C GLN A 69 16.98 -21.71 -4.08
N GLY A 70 16.27 -21.80 -5.21
CA GLY A 70 14.84 -21.57 -5.27
C GLY A 70 14.47 -20.15 -5.66
N ARG A 71 13.19 -19.96 -5.90
CA ARG A 71 12.60 -18.69 -6.32
C ARG A 71 11.86 -18.04 -5.17
N TRP A 72 12.04 -16.73 -5.01
CA TRP A 72 11.26 -15.96 -4.04
C TRP A 72 10.00 -15.36 -4.69
N PHE A 73 8.90 -15.41 -3.97
CA PHE A 73 7.67 -14.71 -4.31
C PHE A 73 7.05 -14.08 -3.07
N THR A 74 6.21 -13.10 -3.27
CA THR A 74 5.50 -12.42 -2.19
C THR A 74 4.01 -12.67 -2.27
N VAL A 75 3.38 -12.72 -1.10
CA VAL A 75 1.93 -12.65 -0.96
C VAL A 75 1.63 -11.47 -0.06
N ASN A 76 1.03 -10.44 -0.63
CA ASN A 76 0.68 -9.20 0.04
C ASN A 76 -0.83 -9.08 0.21
N TYR A 77 -1.28 -8.64 1.38
CA TYR A 77 -2.68 -8.30 1.65
C TYR A 77 -2.79 -6.87 2.17
N CYS A 78 -3.59 -6.07 1.50
CA CYS A 78 -3.85 -4.69 1.87
C CYS A 78 -5.01 -4.61 2.87
N PHE A 79 -4.75 -4.09 4.08
CA PHE A 79 -5.80 -3.78 5.07
C PHE A 79 -6.43 -2.42 4.79
N GLU A 80 -5.58 -1.42 4.51
CA GLU A 80 -5.98 -0.04 4.27
C GLU A 80 -5.05 0.62 3.26
N GLY A 81 -5.58 1.55 2.48
CA GLY A 81 -4.82 2.28 1.48
C GLY A 81 -4.84 1.66 0.10
N ARG A 82 -3.83 1.98 -0.67
CA ARG A 82 -3.62 1.52 -2.05
C ARG A 82 -2.14 1.49 -2.36
N CYS A 83 -1.72 0.49 -3.16
CA CYS A 83 -0.36 0.37 -3.65
C CYS A 83 -0.36 0.19 -5.17
N GLU A 84 0.49 0.94 -5.87
CA GLU A 84 0.72 0.73 -7.30
C GLU A 84 1.64 -0.47 -7.49
N VAL A 85 1.26 -1.36 -8.39
CA VAL A 85 2.04 -2.54 -8.75
C VAL A 85 2.23 -2.57 -10.26
N SER A 86 3.47 -2.76 -10.72
CA SER A 86 3.76 -2.90 -12.14
C SER A 86 3.20 -4.21 -12.67
N ALA A 87 2.47 -4.15 -13.78
CA ALA A 87 2.04 -5.30 -14.56
C ALA A 87 2.85 -5.40 -15.88
N GLY A 88 4.08 -4.92 -15.86
CA GLY A 88 5.00 -4.92 -17.00
C GLY A 88 4.47 -4.12 -18.18
N THR A 89 4.52 -4.71 -19.37
CA THR A 89 4.03 -4.07 -20.60
C THR A 89 2.53 -3.82 -20.62
N GLN A 90 1.76 -4.49 -19.75
CA GLN A 90 0.31 -4.30 -19.64
C GLN A 90 -0.08 -3.02 -18.88
N GLY A 91 0.86 -2.41 -18.13
CA GLY A 91 0.64 -1.18 -17.39
C GLY A 91 0.79 -1.34 -15.87
N PHE A 92 -0.14 -0.75 -15.11
CA PHE A 92 -0.12 -0.73 -13.66
C PHE A 92 -1.43 -1.26 -13.08
N ALA A 93 -1.30 -2.18 -12.13
CA ALA A 93 -2.37 -2.57 -11.23
C ALA A 93 -2.36 -1.67 -9.98
N VAL A 94 -3.49 -1.63 -9.29
CA VAL A 94 -3.57 -1.00 -7.98
C VAL A 94 -4.15 -1.99 -7.00
N VAL A 95 -3.33 -2.45 -6.07
CA VAL A 95 -3.77 -3.26 -4.92
C VAL A 95 -4.47 -2.33 -3.94
N LYS A 96 -5.69 -2.66 -3.56
CA LYS A 96 -6.53 -1.87 -2.66
C LYS A 96 -6.92 -2.68 -1.42
N ALA A 97 -7.51 -2.02 -0.44
CA ALA A 97 -8.00 -2.69 0.76
C ALA A 97 -8.91 -3.89 0.42
N GLY A 98 -8.60 -5.05 0.98
CA GLY A 98 -9.27 -6.32 0.73
C GLY A 98 -8.71 -7.15 -0.42
N ASP A 99 -7.69 -6.68 -1.14
CA ASP A 99 -7.02 -7.44 -2.19
C ASP A 99 -5.84 -8.25 -1.62
N CYS A 100 -5.69 -9.45 -2.16
CA CYS A 100 -4.49 -10.26 -2.04
C CYS A 100 -3.71 -10.19 -3.37
N CYS A 101 -2.42 -9.87 -3.30
CA CYS A 101 -1.54 -9.81 -4.47
C CYS A 101 -0.40 -10.81 -4.30
N VAL A 102 -0.18 -11.63 -5.32
CA VAL A 102 0.97 -12.53 -5.41
C VAL A 102 1.90 -12.03 -6.51
N SER A 103 3.19 -11.88 -6.23
CA SER A 103 4.17 -11.40 -7.20
C SER A 103 5.52 -12.08 -7.05
N CYS A 104 6.25 -12.22 -8.16
CA CYS A 104 7.61 -12.75 -8.12
C CYS A 104 8.59 -11.67 -7.64
N ALA A 105 9.53 -12.05 -6.77
CA ALA A 105 10.50 -11.11 -6.21
C ALA A 105 11.50 -10.54 -7.24
N ASP A 106 11.68 -11.23 -8.37
CA ASP A 106 12.62 -10.80 -9.43
C ASP A 106 12.24 -9.45 -10.09
N SER A 107 11.06 -8.91 -9.79
CA SER A 107 10.48 -7.74 -10.43
C SER A 107 10.10 -6.62 -9.47
N TRP A 108 10.71 -6.57 -8.29
CA TRP A 108 10.39 -5.53 -7.32
C TRP A 108 10.79 -4.13 -7.84
N PRO A 109 9.92 -3.14 -7.65
CA PRO A 109 10.22 -1.78 -8.04
C PRO A 109 11.30 -1.19 -7.11
N GLU A 110 12.04 -0.21 -7.61
CA GLU A 110 12.98 0.58 -6.79
C GLU A 110 12.25 1.39 -5.69
N GLU A 111 10.97 1.70 -5.93
CA GLU A 111 10.13 2.51 -5.04
C GLU A 111 8.68 2.03 -5.11
N PHE A 112 8.04 1.92 -3.95
CA PHE A 112 6.61 1.68 -3.84
C PHE A 112 5.84 2.99 -3.78
N CYS A 113 4.73 3.09 -4.53
CA CYS A 113 3.88 4.27 -4.54
C CYS A 113 2.52 3.97 -3.88
N TYR A 114 2.17 4.82 -2.91
CA TYR A 114 0.89 4.77 -2.20
C TYR A 114 0.04 6.00 -2.54
N PRO A 115 -0.89 5.89 -3.50
CA PRO A 115 -1.61 7.05 -4.04
C PRO A 115 -2.39 7.87 -3.01
N LEU A 116 -2.78 7.26 -1.90
CA LEU A 116 -3.52 7.92 -0.81
C LEU A 116 -2.62 8.33 0.36
N ALA A 117 -1.29 8.24 0.20
CA ALA A 117 -0.31 8.50 1.25
C ALA A 117 -0.51 7.66 2.52
N ILE A 118 -1.20 6.52 2.41
CA ILE A 118 -1.39 5.54 3.48
C ILE A 118 -1.35 4.14 2.90
N TYR A 119 -0.69 3.22 3.61
CA TYR A 119 -0.71 1.81 3.31
C TYR A 119 -0.53 0.99 4.58
N GLN A 120 -1.51 0.14 4.88
CA GLN A 120 -1.40 -0.87 5.93
C GLN A 120 -1.61 -2.24 5.32
N GLY A 121 -0.71 -3.16 5.64
CA GLY A 121 -0.77 -4.50 5.05
C GLY A 121 0.03 -5.53 5.81
N VAL A 122 -0.12 -6.78 5.37
CA VAL A 122 0.76 -7.88 5.72
C VAL A 122 1.37 -8.42 4.44
N GLU A 123 2.66 -8.70 4.46
CA GLU A 123 3.37 -9.29 3.34
C GLU A 123 4.17 -10.50 3.80
N LEU A 124 4.01 -11.59 3.06
CA LEU A 124 4.77 -12.81 3.22
C LEU A 124 5.80 -12.90 2.11
N TRP A 125 7.04 -13.18 2.44
CA TRP A 125 8.11 -13.50 1.51
C TRP A 125 8.43 -14.98 1.62
N ILE A 126 8.22 -15.72 0.55
CA ILE A 126 8.22 -17.16 0.52
C ILE A 126 9.19 -17.63 -0.57
N ASN A 127 10.13 -18.50 -0.18
CA ASN A 127 10.99 -19.19 -1.13
C ASN A 127 10.38 -20.56 -1.48
N THR A 128 10.50 -20.97 -2.72
CA THR A 128 9.97 -22.27 -3.19
C THR A 128 10.56 -23.45 -2.45
N GLU A 129 11.78 -23.35 -1.92
CA GLU A 129 12.41 -24.37 -1.07
C GLU A 129 11.68 -24.61 0.27
N LEU A 130 10.71 -23.76 0.63
CA LEU A 130 9.89 -23.95 1.84
C LEU A 130 9.10 -25.27 1.80
N GLU A 131 8.76 -25.77 0.61
CA GLU A 131 8.09 -27.09 0.47
C GLU A 131 8.92 -28.26 1.01
N HIS A 132 10.25 -28.09 1.14
CA HIS A 132 11.19 -29.07 1.69
C HIS A 132 11.43 -28.89 3.19
N ASP A 133 10.90 -27.84 3.83
CA ASP A 133 11.01 -27.67 5.29
C ASP A 133 10.09 -28.65 6.02
N PRO A 134 10.63 -29.46 6.97
CA PRO A 134 9.83 -30.44 7.71
C PRO A 134 8.58 -29.87 8.39
N SER A 135 8.59 -28.59 8.79
CA SER A 135 7.42 -27.93 9.38
C SER A 135 6.29 -27.67 8.37
N PHE A 136 6.55 -27.87 7.08
CA PHE A 136 5.60 -27.69 5.98
C PHE A 136 5.40 -28.96 5.14
N SER A 137 5.77 -30.13 5.65
CA SER A 137 5.64 -31.43 4.95
C SER A 137 4.21 -31.72 4.43
N LEU A 138 3.18 -31.19 5.09
CA LEU A 138 1.79 -31.32 4.65
C LEU A 138 1.52 -30.70 3.28
N LEU A 139 2.32 -29.72 2.84
CA LEU A 139 2.21 -29.16 1.48
C LEU A 139 2.55 -30.21 0.42
N GLY A 140 3.58 -31.03 0.67
CA GLY A 140 3.95 -32.15 -0.21
C GLY A 140 2.87 -33.23 -0.23
N GLU A 141 2.29 -33.59 0.91
CA GLU A 141 1.17 -34.54 0.99
C GLU A 141 -0.06 -34.06 0.19
N ALA A 142 -0.30 -32.74 0.18
CA ALA A 142 -1.36 -32.10 -0.59
C ALA A 142 -0.97 -31.80 -2.05
N SER A 143 0.22 -32.23 -2.50
CA SER A 143 0.74 -31.97 -3.85
C SER A 143 0.80 -30.48 -4.22
N VAL A 144 1.03 -29.60 -3.26
CA VAL A 144 1.20 -28.16 -3.49
C VAL A 144 2.59 -27.89 -4.10
N SER A 145 2.64 -27.22 -5.23
CA SER A 145 3.89 -26.76 -5.85
C SER A 145 4.06 -25.25 -5.69
N LEU A 146 4.97 -24.85 -4.82
CA LEU A 146 5.31 -23.42 -4.65
C LEU A 146 5.96 -22.86 -5.90
N GLU A 147 6.70 -23.67 -6.66
CA GLU A 147 7.28 -23.26 -7.94
C GLU A 147 6.19 -22.94 -8.99
N ALA A 148 5.08 -23.69 -9.01
CA ALA A 148 3.96 -23.42 -9.90
C ALA A 148 3.27 -22.09 -9.51
N ILE A 149 3.07 -21.84 -8.21
CA ILE A 149 2.51 -20.58 -7.70
C ILE A 149 3.42 -19.40 -8.08
N ALA A 150 4.73 -19.50 -7.81
CA ALA A 150 5.70 -18.45 -8.09
C ALA A 150 5.77 -18.12 -9.60
N LYS A 151 5.81 -19.14 -10.47
CA LYS A 151 5.79 -18.95 -11.92
C LYS A 151 4.48 -18.34 -12.42
N GLY A 152 3.35 -18.80 -11.88
CA GLY A 152 2.02 -18.33 -12.26
C GLY A 152 1.78 -16.88 -11.87
N ALA A 153 2.35 -16.42 -10.76
CA ALA A 153 2.20 -15.07 -10.25
C ALA A 153 2.72 -13.99 -11.22
N GLY A 154 3.81 -14.27 -11.96
CA GLY A 154 4.42 -13.29 -12.86
C GLY A 154 4.78 -12.01 -12.10
N LEU A 155 4.43 -10.85 -12.70
CA LEU A 155 4.67 -9.55 -12.08
C LEU A 155 3.64 -9.22 -10.99
N ALA A 156 2.36 -9.55 -11.20
CA ALA A 156 1.31 -9.34 -10.22
C ALA A 156 0.05 -10.14 -10.57
N ALA A 157 -0.31 -11.09 -9.72
CA ALA A 157 -1.60 -11.77 -9.72
C ALA A 157 -2.44 -11.20 -8.58
N VAL A 158 -3.58 -10.56 -8.88
CA VAL A 158 -4.41 -9.88 -7.88
C VAL A 158 -5.74 -10.62 -7.73
N PHE A 159 -6.05 -11.00 -6.50
CA PHE A 159 -7.30 -11.62 -6.10
C PHE A 159 -8.10 -10.64 -5.25
N SER A 160 -9.26 -10.23 -5.75
CA SER A 160 -10.17 -9.34 -5.05
C SER A 160 -11.32 -10.13 -4.44
N LYS A 161 -11.63 -9.87 -3.17
CA LYS A 161 -12.78 -10.48 -2.45
C LYS A 161 -12.74 -12.01 -2.38
N ASP A 162 -11.56 -12.60 -2.30
CA ASP A 162 -11.37 -14.03 -2.09
C ASP A 162 -11.16 -14.31 -0.60
N ASP A 163 -12.20 -14.71 0.11
CA ASP A 163 -12.14 -14.90 1.56
C ASP A 163 -11.28 -16.09 1.97
N GLU A 164 -11.09 -17.10 1.13
CA GLU A 164 -10.20 -18.21 1.44
C GLU A 164 -8.72 -17.78 1.45
N LEU A 165 -8.34 -16.82 0.61
CA LEU A 165 -7.02 -16.20 0.63
C LEU A 165 -6.94 -15.11 1.70
N ASN A 166 -7.99 -14.32 1.86
CA ASN A 166 -7.97 -13.13 2.71
C ASN A 166 -8.05 -13.46 4.21
N ASN A 167 -8.80 -14.50 4.60
CA ASN A 167 -8.96 -14.84 6.02
C ASN A 167 -7.65 -15.28 6.69
N PRO A 168 -6.82 -16.18 6.11
CA PRO A 168 -5.50 -16.49 6.65
C PRO A 168 -4.62 -15.25 6.82
N LEU A 169 -4.59 -14.34 5.82
CA LEU A 169 -3.78 -13.12 5.85
C LEU A 169 -4.26 -12.14 6.93
N ARG A 170 -5.59 -11.95 7.08
CA ARG A 170 -6.16 -11.16 8.19
C ARG A 170 -5.77 -11.75 9.54
N ARG A 171 -5.81 -13.07 9.68
CA ARG A 171 -5.45 -13.77 10.91
C ARG A 171 -3.97 -13.60 11.25
N ILE A 172 -3.08 -13.74 10.26
CA ILE A 172 -1.64 -13.47 10.43
C ILE A 172 -1.45 -12.02 10.91
N GLY A 173 -2.06 -11.04 10.26
CA GLY A 173 -1.96 -9.64 10.66
C GLY A 173 -2.44 -9.40 12.10
N SER A 174 -3.53 -10.04 12.54
CA SER A 174 -4.00 -9.98 13.93
C SER A 174 -3.00 -10.58 14.91
N LEU A 175 -2.40 -11.72 14.58
CA LEU A 175 -1.39 -12.37 15.42
C LEU A 175 -0.13 -11.50 15.57
N LEU A 176 0.30 -10.85 14.49
CA LEU A 176 1.49 -9.99 14.51
C LEU A 176 1.28 -8.68 15.30
N LYS A 177 0.05 -8.20 15.40
CA LYS A 177 -0.31 -7.01 16.22
C LYS A 177 -0.41 -7.33 17.72
N SER A 178 -0.32 -8.60 18.12
CA SER A 178 -0.39 -9.00 19.52
C SER A 178 0.82 -8.46 20.31
N PRO A 179 0.63 -7.89 21.51
CA PRO A 179 1.73 -7.41 22.34
C PRO A 179 2.67 -8.54 22.82
N GLU A 180 2.23 -9.79 22.74
CA GLU A 180 3.04 -10.97 23.07
C GLU A 180 4.01 -11.39 21.94
N THR A 181 4.10 -10.61 20.89
CA THR A 181 4.99 -10.87 19.74
C THR A 181 6.45 -10.49 20.08
N PRO A 182 7.48 -11.31 19.68
CA PRO A 182 7.40 -12.63 19.09
C PRO A 182 7.43 -13.74 20.14
N ASN A 183 6.41 -14.56 20.24
CA ASN A 183 6.45 -15.78 21.01
C ASN A 183 6.21 -17.01 20.12
N SER A 184 6.52 -18.20 20.65
CA SER A 184 6.41 -19.46 19.91
C SER A 184 4.97 -19.74 19.46
N ARG A 185 3.97 -19.36 20.25
CA ARG A 185 2.54 -19.54 19.94
C ARG A 185 2.11 -18.67 18.76
N VAL A 186 2.51 -17.39 18.72
CA VAL A 186 2.23 -16.48 17.59
C VAL A 186 2.88 -17.02 16.32
N ARG A 187 4.17 -17.41 16.40
CA ARG A 187 4.89 -17.97 15.25
C ARG A 187 4.22 -19.25 14.72
N THR A 188 3.81 -20.18 15.61
CA THR A 188 3.08 -21.39 15.22
C THR A 188 1.74 -21.05 14.60
N GLY A 189 0.98 -20.12 15.17
CA GLY A 189 -0.27 -19.64 14.60
C GLY A 189 -0.09 -19.09 13.18
N CYS A 190 0.93 -18.25 12.96
CA CYS A 190 1.25 -17.73 11.61
C CYS A 190 1.62 -18.85 10.63
N LYS A 191 2.36 -19.89 11.04
CA LYS A 191 2.67 -21.05 10.18
C LYS A 191 1.41 -21.83 9.77
N ILE A 192 0.47 -22.02 10.68
CA ILE A 192 -0.81 -22.70 10.40
C ILE A 192 -1.61 -21.89 9.35
N GLU A 193 -1.73 -20.60 9.54
CA GLU A 193 -2.45 -19.76 8.60
C GLU A 193 -1.72 -19.64 7.24
N LEU A 194 -0.37 -19.66 7.25
CA LEU A 194 0.41 -19.74 6.01
C LEU A 194 0.15 -21.03 5.24
N MET A 195 0.10 -22.20 5.91
CA MET A 195 -0.26 -23.47 5.24
C MET A 195 -1.66 -23.39 4.62
N ARG A 196 -2.66 -22.87 5.34
CA ARG A 196 -4.02 -22.66 4.80
C ARG A 196 -4.02 -21.77 3.56
N LEU A 197 -3.26 -20.69 3.59
CA LEU A 197 -3.10 -19.77 2.46
C LEU A 197 -2.49 -20.47 1.25
N LEU A 198 -1.42 -21.25 1.45
CA LEU A 198 -0.73 -21.93 0.35
C LEU A 198 -1.58 -23.04 -0.26
N LEU A 199 -2.35 -23.77 0.55
CA LEU A 199 -3.35 -24.72 0.05
C LEU A 199 -4.40 -24.01 -0.81
N ALA A 200 -4.96 -22.91 -0.31
CA ALA A 200 -5.95 -22.14 -1.07
C ALA A 200 -5.37 -21.56 -2.37
N LEU A 201 -4.13 -21.07 -2.37
CA LEU A 201 -3.45 -20.57 -3.57
C LEU A 201 -3.21 -21.69 -4.61
N ALA A 202 -2.90 -22.90 -4.17
CA ALA A 202 -2.69 -24.05 -5.07
C ALA A 202 -3.96 -24.43 -5.84
N GLU A 203 -5.14 -24.13 -5.30
CA GLU A 203 -6.43 -24.36 -5.96
C GLU A 203 -6.83 -23.21 -6.92
N ARG A 204 -6.06 -22.14 -6.99
CA ARG A 204 -6.35 -20.96 -7.84
C ARG A 204 -5.55 -21.00 -9.13
N ASP A 205 -6.18 -20.54 -10.19
CA ASP A 205 -5.47 -20.22 -11.43
C ASP A 205 -4.75 -18.87 -11.27
N VAL A 206 -3.53 -18.93 -10.70
CA VAL A 206 -2.70 -17.74 -10.47
C VAL A 206 -2.34 -17.04 -11.78
N VAL A 207 -2.19 -17.81 -12.87
CA VAL A 207 -1.89 -17.27 -14.22
C VAL A 207 -3.07 -16.45 -14.75
N ALA A 208 -4.30 -16.87 -14.49
CA ALA A 208 -5.50 -16.17 -14.93
C ALA A 208 -5.91 -15.01 -14.01
N ALA A 209 -5.34 -14.94 -12.79
CA ALA A 209 -5.63 -13.85 -11.87
C ALA A 209 -5.20 -12.51 -12.46
N ARG A 210 -6.15 -11.60 -12.59
CA ARG A 210 -5.92 -10.26 -13.14
C ARG A 210 -6.52 -9.22 -12.22
N PRO A 211 -5.88 -8.06 -12.07
CA PRO A 211 -6.48 -6.95 -11.33
C PRO A 211 -7.77 -6.50 -12.00
N GLU A 212 -8.75 -6.07 -11.19
CA GLU A 212 -10.04 -5.55 -11.67
C GLU A 212 -9.88 -4.39 -12.67
N SER A 213 -8.79 -3.62 -12.53
CA SER A 213 -8.46 -2.53 -13.43
C SER A 213 -6.95 -2.41 -13.65
N LEU A 214 -6.56 -2.29 -14.91
CA LEU A 214 -5.21 -1.92 -15.31
C LEU A 214 -5.25 -0.49 -15.85
N LEU A 215 -4.28 0.31 -15.42
CA LEU A 215 -4.03 1.63 -15.97
C LEU A 215 -2.82 1.55 -16.89
N SER A 216 -2.99 1.97 -18.16
CA SER A 216 -1.86 2.08 -19.07
C SER A 216 -0.85 3.13 -18.56
N PRO A 217 0.41 3.10 -19.03
CA PRO A 217 1.39 4.14 -18.66
C PRO A 217 0.92 5.56 -18.97
N PHE A 218 0.16 5.74 -20.06
CA PHE A 218 -0.45 7.03 -20.40
C PHE A 218 -1.50 7.46 -19.40
N GLN A 219 -2.45 6.58 -19.06
CA GLN A 219 -3.50 6.86 -18.08
C GLN A 219 -2.93 7.18 -16.71
N MET A 220 -1.96 6.39 -16.26
CA MET A 220 -1.26 6.61 -14.99
C MET A 220 -0.58 7.97 -14.94
N ARG A 221 0.23 8.32 -15.95
CA ARG A 221 0.89 9.62 -16.05
C ARG A 221 -0.11 10.77 -16.08
N THR A 222 -1.19 10.64 -16.84
CA THR A 222 -2.24 11.66 -16.95
C THR A 222 -2.89 11.93 -15.60
N VAL A 223 -3.32 10.89 -14.89
CA VAL A 223 -3.95 11.05 -13.57
C VAL A 223 -2.99 11.64 -12.55
N LYS A 224 -1.72 11.19 -12.54
CA LYS A 224 -0.69 11.74 -11.64
C LYS A 224 -0.42 13.22 -11.94
N LEU A 225 -0.30 13.61 -13.20
CA LEU A 225 -0.09 15.02 -13.58
C LEU A 225 -1.27 15.89 -13.13
N MET A 226 -2.50 15.43 -13.35
CA MET A 226 -3.69 16.17 -12.93
C MET A 226 -3.80 16.27 -11.40
N SER A 227 -3.47 15.22 -10.67
CA SER A 227 -3.44 15.25 -9.21
C SER A 227 -2.37 16.22 -8.67
N GLN A 228 -1.21 16.29 -9.31
CA GLN A 228 -0.15 17.26 -8.97
C GLN A 228 -0.61 18.70 -9.21
N ARG A 229 -1.29 18.98 -10.32
CA ARG A 229 -1.89 20.32 -10.58
C ARG A 229 -2.91 20.70 -9.51
N MET A 230 -3.80 19.78 -9.13
CA MET A 230 -4.77 19.99 -8.07
C MET A 230 -4.10 20.31 -6.73
N ARG A 231 -3.01 19.61 -6.37
CA ARG A 231 -2.24 19.86 -5.14
C ARG A 231 -1.52 21.19 -5.16
N ALA A 232 -0.98 21.60 -6.32
CA ALA A 232 -0.23 22.85 -6.46
C ALA A 232 -1.11 24.09 -6.31
N SER A 233 -2.41 24.00 -6.65
CA SER A 233 -3.34 25.15 -6.67
C SER A 233 -4.72 24.72 -6.20
N LEU A 234 -4.88 24.40 -4.91
CA LEU A 234 -6.14 23.90 -4.35
C LEU A 234 -7.31 24.86 -4.50
N ALA A 235 -7.04 26.18 -4.45
CA ALA A 235 -8.07 27.22 -4.56
C ALA A 235 -8.62 27.37 -6.00
N ASP A 236 -7.85 26.95 -7.01
CA ASP A 236 -8.24 27.11 -8.41
C ASP A 236 -9.45 26.24 -8.79
N SER A 237 -10.13 26.67 -9.85
CA SER A 237 -11.18 25.87 -10.44
C SER A 237 -10.57 24.72 -11.25
N HIS A 238 -10.75 23.50 -10.78
CA HIS A 238 -10.37 22.28 -11.49
C HIS A 238 -11.61 21.63 -12.10
N ASP A 239 -12.12 22.19 -13.19
CA ASP A 239 -13.26 21.60 -13.90
C ASP A 239 -12.83 20.30 -14.59
N VAL A 240 -13.46 19.19 -14.21
CA VAL A 240 -13.15 17.84 -14.73
C VAL A 240 -13.39 17.75 -16.23
N ARG A 241 -14.35 18.50 -16.80
CA ARG A 241 -14.63 18.50 -18.24
C ARG A 241 -13.49 19.15 -19.00
N SER A 242 -13.01 20.32 -18.50
CA SER A 242 -11.85 20.99 -19.08
C SER A 242 -10.62 20.11 -19.03
N MET A 243 -10.31 19.53 -17.88
CA MET A 243 -9.17 18.62 -17.71
C MET A 243 -9.23 17.41 -18.64
N ALA A 244 -10.41 16.82 -18.82
CA ALA A 244 -10.63 15.68 -19.72
C ALA A 244 -10.42 16.10 -21.19
N SER A 245 -10.92 17.28 -21.58
CA SER A 245 -10.76 17.83 -22.92
C SER A 245 -9.30 18.08 -23.30
N GLU A 246 -8.46 18.53 -22.35
CA GLU A 246 -7.02 18.74 -22.55
C GLU A 246 -6.29 17.47 -23.02
N VAL A 247 -6.76 16.31 -22.62
CA VAL A 247 -6.17 15.01 -22.96
C VAL A 247 -7.00 14.19 -23.95
N GLY A 248 -8.02 14.83 -24.56
CA GLY A 248 -8.81 14.24 -25.61
C GLY A 248 -9.75 13.12 -25.17
N VAL A 249 -10.24 13.13 -23.91
CA VAL A 249 -11.13 12.09 -23.38
C VAL A 249 -12.41 12.69 -22.78
N SER A 250 -13.41 11.87 -22.50
CA SER A 250 -14.61 12.28 -21.78
C SER A 250 -14.35 12.46 -20.29
N ALA A 251 -15.13 13.31 -19.62
CA ALA A 251 -15.09 13.44 -18.16
C ALA A 251 -15.38 12.10 -17.44
N ALA A 252 -16.22 11.25 -18.01
CA ALA A 252 -16.50 9.92 -17.49
C ALA A 252 -15.25 9.03 -17.55
N THR A 253 -14.53 9.05 -18.67
CA THR A 253 -13.29 8.31 -18.89
C THR A 253 -12.23 8.76 -17.88
N LEU A 254 -12.00 10.08 -17.72
CA LEU A 254 -11.05 10.60 -16.76
C LEU A 254 -11.42 10.22 -15.32
N ASN A 255 -12.69 10.30 -14.94
CA ASN A 255 -13.15 9.87 -13.63
C ASN A 255 -12.94 8.37 -13.39
N ASN A 256 -13.06 7.51 -14.42
CA ASN A 256 -12.75 6.08 -14.29
C ASN A 256 -11.26 5.86 -14.03
N TRP A 257 -10.37 6.62 -14.67
CA TRP A 257 -8.93 6.55 -14.38
C TRP A 257 -8.61 7.00 -12.95
N PHE A 258 -9.23 8.11 -12.48
CA PHE A 258 -9.11 8.54 -11.07
C PHE A 258 -9.62 7.47 -10.10
N LYS A 259 -10.75 6.83 -10.40
CA LYS A 259 -11.26 5.71 -9.58
C LYS A 259 -10.31 4.51 -9.59
N GLY A 260 -9.69 4.21 -10.72
CA GLY A 260 -8.67 3.16 -10.82
C GLY A 260 -7.53 3.41 -9.85
N LEU A 261 -6.92 4.60 -9.88
CA LEU A 261 -5.76 4.93 -9.06
C LEU A 261 -6.13 5.29 -7.60
N TYR A 262 -7.04 6.25 -7.41
CA TYR A 262 -7.36 6.83 -6.10
C TYR A 262 -8.61 6.24 -5.44
N GLY A 263 -9.38 5.41 -6.12
CA GLY A 263 -10.64 4.85 -5.60
C GLY A 263 -11.82 5.82 -5.63
N MET A 264 -11.65 7.03 -6.15
CA MET A 264 -12.64 8.09 -6.15
C MET A 264 -12.59 8.94 -7.43
N THR A 265 -13.65 9.73 -7.68
CA THR A 265 -13.67 10.66 -8.82
C THR A 265 -12.69 11.81 -8.62
N ALA A 266 -12.28 12.47 -9.72
CA ALA A 266 -11.42 13.64 -9.68
C ALA A 266 -11.97 14.76 -8.75
N ALA A 267 -13.27 15.02 -8.80
CA ALA A 267 -13.92 16.00 -7.93
C ALA A 267 -13.90 15.59 -6.45
N SER A 268 -14.06 14.29 -6.15
CA SER A 268 -13.96 13.79 -4.77
C SER A 268 -12.53 13.84 -4.27
N TYR A 269 -11.56 13.55 -5.13
CA TYR A 269 -10.14 13.66 -4.82
C TYR A 269 -9.74 15.09 -4.47
N LEU A 270 -10.11 16.07 -5.32
CA LEU A 270 -9.86 17.49 -5.04
C LEU A 270 -10.50 17.94 -3.72
N ARG A 271 -11.76 17.52 -3.46
CA ARG A 271 -12.43 17.83 -2.20
C ARG A 271 -11.65 17.28 -0.99
N ARG A 272 -11.19 16.02 -1.06
CA ARG A 272 -10.37 15.43 0.00
C ARG A 272 -9.11 16.24 0.25
N LEU A 273 -8.35 16.60 -0.80
CA LEU A 273 -7.14 17.42 -0.68
C LEU A 273 -7.43 18.78 -0.02
N ARG A 274 -8.53 19.44 -0.41
CA ARG A 274 -8.96 20.70 0.19
C ARG A 274 -9.24 20.58 1.68
N ILE A 275 -9.93 19.52 2.08
CA ILE A 275 -10.26 19.29 3.50
C ILE A 275 -9.03 18.90 4.32
N GLU A 276 -8.13 18.08 3.77
CA GLU A 276 -6.84 17.76 4.40
C GLU A 276 -6.05 19.05 4.65
N LYS A 277 -5.91 19.93 3.65
CA LYS A 277 -5.22 21.21 3.80
C LYS A 277 -5.91 22.16 4.77
N ALA A 278 -7.24 22.24 4.73
CA ALA A 278 -8.00 23.04 5.69
C ALA A 278 -7.80 22.54 7.13
N SER A 279 -7.74 21.23 7.35
CA SER A 279 -7.45 20.65 8.67
C SER A 279 -6.07 21.08 9.18
N GLU A 280 -5.04 21.05 8.34
CA GLU A 280 -3.70 21.57 8.68
C GLU A 280 -3.74 23.05 9.09
N LEU A 281 -4.42 23.88 8.30
CA LEU A 281 -4.55 25.32 8.59
C LEU A 281 -5.28 25.57 9.92
N LEU A 282 -6.35 24.82 10.20
CA LEU A 282 -7.08 24.92 11.46
C LEU A 282 -6.24 24.51 12.68
N VAL A 283 -5.40 23.48 12.56
CA VAL A 283 -4.41 23.08 13.59
C VAL A 283 -3.37 24.19 13.80
N GLN A 284 -2.95 24.87 12.74
CA GLN A 284 -2.02 26.01 12.79
C GLN A 284 -2.66 27.29 13.33
N GLY A 285 -3.96 27.28 13.69
CA GLY A 285 -4.65 28.38 14.32
C GLY A 285 -5.45 29.27 13.37
N ALA A 286 -5.51 28.97 12.06
CA ALA A 286 -6.33 29.73 11.12
C ALA A 286 -7.80 29.77 11.53
N SER A 287 -8.52 30.85 11.18
CA SER A 287 -9.97 30.88 11.34
C SER A 287 -10.64 29.91 10.37
N VAL A 288 -11.87 29.46 10.72
CA VAL A 288 -12.66 28.59 9.82
C VAL A 288 -12.95 29.28 8.48
N ALA A 289 -13.13 30.60 8.50
CA ALA A 289 -13.39 31.38 7.30
C ALA A 289 -12.15 31.47 6.40
N ASP A 290 -10.99 31.79 6.98
CA ASP A 290 -9.74 31.90 6.24
C ASP A 290 -9.36 30.52 5.65
N ALA A 291 -9.40 29.46 6.46
CA ALA A 291 -9.13 28.10 5.97
C ALA A 291 -10.04 27.69 4.80
N ALA A 292 -11.33 28.08 4.82
CA ALA A 292 -12.26 27.81 3.73
C ALA A 292 -11.86 28.55 2.44
N ILE A 293 -11.50 29.83 2.56
CA ILE A 293 -11.09 30.68 1.42
C ILE A 293 -9.78 30.14 0.81
N ASP A 294 -8.78 29.87 1.64
CA ASP A 294 -7.46 29.42 1.23
C ASP A 294 -7.49 28.10 0.44
N VAL A 295 -8.47 27.24 0.74
CA VAL A 295 -8.66 25.97 0.00
C VAL A 295 -9.71 26.05 -1.10
N GLY A 296 -10.21 27.25 -1.45
CA GLY A 296 -11.06 27.51 -2.60
C GLY A 296 -12.56 27.28 -2.39
N TYR A 297 -13.07 27.45 -1.16
CA TYR A 297 -14.51 27.50 -0.90
C TYR A 297 -15.01 28.92 -0.75
N ALA A 298 -15.73 29.40 -1.76
CA ALA A 298 -16.40 30.69 -1.68
C ALA A 298 -17.64 30.69 -0.76
N ASN A 299 -18.19 29.52 -0.43
CA ASN A 299 -19.40 29.40 0.39
C ASN A 299 -19.09 28.62 1.67
N PRO A 300 -19.19 29.27 2.87
CA PRO A 300 -18.91 28.65 4.15
C PRO A 300 -19.78 27.44 4.47
N SER A 301 -21.05 27.44 4.06
CA SER A 301 -21.95 26.31 4.30
C SER A 301 -21.54 25.07 3.48
N LYS A 302 -21.09 25.26 2.23
CA LYS A 302 -20.56 24.18 1.39
C LYS A 302 -19.25 23.64 1.96
N PHE A 303 -18.40 24.51 2.49
CA PHE A 303 -17.19 24.12 3.19
C PHE A 303 -17.51 23.26 4.43
N ALA A 304 -18.37 23.77 5.34
CA ALA A 304 -18.73 23.05 6.56
C ALA A 304 -19.34 21.67 6.27
N ALA A 305 -20.20 21.58 5.24
CA ALA A 305 -20.80 20.29 4.83
C ALA A 305 -19.74 19.33 4.25
N ALA A 306 -18.78 19.82 3.44
CA ALA A 306 -17.69 19.02 2.91
C ALA A 306 -16.75 18.56 4.01
N PHE A 307 -16.37 19.45 4.92
CA PHE A 307 -15.51 19.14 6.06
C PHE A 307 -16.12 18.07 6.97
N LYS A 308 -17.40 18.26 7.36
CA LYS A 308 -18.13 17.29 8.18
C LYS A 308 -18.23 15.91 7.53
N ARG A 309 -18.37 15.87 6.20
CA ARG A 309 -18.42 14.58 5.46
C ARG A 309 -17.08 13.85 5.45
N GLU A 310 -15.97 14.56 5.34
CA GLU A 310 -14.63 13.96 5.26
C GLU A 310 -14.03 13.68 6.67
N GLN A 311 -14.32 14.54 7.68
CA GLN A 311 -13.75 14.50 9.03
C GLN A 311 -14.74 14.00 10.09
N ASN A 312 -16.02 13.78 9.75
CA ASN A 312 -17.12 13.41 10.68
C ASN A 312 -17.41 14.43 11.80
N ILE A 313 -16.82 15.63 11.75
CA ILE A 313 -16.96 16.71 12.74
C ILE A 313 -17.04 18.04 12.00
N LEU A 314 -17.70 19.05 12.61
CA LEU A 314 -17.72 20.40 12.04
C LEU A 314 -16.34 21.08 12.16
N PRO A 315 -15.95 21.97 11.20
CA PRO A 315 -14.65 22.61 11.24
C PRO A 315 -14.43 23.48 12.48
N SER A 316 -15.50 24.11 13.01
CA SER A 316 -15.46 24.84 14.29
C SER A 316 -15.14 23.96 15.49
N ASP A 317 -15.74 22.79 15.54
CA ASP A 317 -15.53 21.83 16.62
C ASP A 317 -14.16 21.16 16.50
N PHE A 318 -13.75 20.83 15.28
CA PHE A 318 -12.40 20.32 14.99
C PHE A 318 -11.32 21.31 15.49
N ARG A 319 -11.43 22.60 15.11
CA ARG A 319 -10.51 23.65 15.56
C ARG A 319 -10.49 23.79 17.07
N ARG A 320 -11.65 23.81 17.72
CA ARG A 320 -11.76 23.94 19.18
C ARG A 320 -11.07 22.77 19.88
N ASN A 321 -11.30 21.53 19.42
CA ASN A 321 -10.71 20.33 20.02
C ASN A 321 -9.18 20.31 19.88
N MET A 322 -8.63 20.78 18.75
CA MET A 322 -7.19 20.82 18.54
C MET A 322 -6.51 21.90 19.39
N LEU A 323 -7.12 23.08 19.54
CA LEU A 323 -6.59 24.18 20.36
C LEU A 323 -6.76 23.99 21.86
N SER A 324 -7.58 23.03 22.30
CA SER A 324 -7.77 22.68 23.72
C SER A 324 -6.93 21.48 24.17
N ALA A 325 -6.17 20.87 23.26
CA ALA A 325 -5.31 19.73 23.54
C ALA A 325 -3.83 20.12 23.82
N ASP A 326 -3.50 21.41 23.68
CA ASP A 326 -2.24 22.07 24.09
C ASP A 326 -2.43 22.77 25.45
#